data_30010c73b47f9e70ac9113ddaff2f875
#
_entry.id   30010c73b47f9e70ac9113ddaff2f875
#
_cell.length_a   1.000
_cell.length_b   1.000
_cell.length_c   1.000
_cell.angle_alpha   90.00
_cell.angle_beta   90.00
_cell.angle_gamma   90.00
#
_symmetry.space_group_name_H-M   'P 1'
#
loop_
_entity.id
_entity.type
_entity.pdbx_description
1 polymer ?
#
loop_
_entity_poly.entity_id
_entity_poly.type
_entity_poly.pdbx_seq_one_letter_code
_entity_poly.pdbx_strand_id
1 'polypeptide(L)'
;EDGEPTYVPADSFAHGDGGAANGVDLRCFYRPATRTVVAAFRLGSRAAIAHHMYTTAHGGSIETVLDETTAEVVKCALTPAVATTEMKATLKKPLELFKTYRVDAELVSSTDVKSITKATMTDPSNPNVPVAIGEAILAHTARIAAMFGRKRTSFNTAV
;
A
#
# COMPACT_ATOMS: atom_id res chain seq x y z
N GLU A 1 -13.20 13.67 19.40
CA GLU A 1 -13.15 14.35 18.09
C GLU A 1 -12.38 13.43 17.16
N ASP A 2 -13.08 12.66 16.35
CA ASP A 2 -12.48 11.82 15.33
C ASP A 2 -11.94 12.76 14.25
N GLY A 3 -10.61 12.96 14.24
CA GLY A 3 -9.96 13.85 13.29
C GLY A 3 -10.33 13.48 11.86
N GLU A 4 -10.64 14.48 11.05
CA GLU A 4 -10.93 14.31 9.62
C GLU A 4 -9.81 13.51 8.93
N PRO A 5 -10.16 12.62 7.99
CA PRO A 5 -9.14 11.90 7.22
C PRO A 5 -8.25 12.87 6.47
N THR A 6 -6.94 12.74 6.63
CA THR A 6 -5.97 13.61 5.98
C THR A 6 -5.46 12.94 4.70
N TYR A 7 -5.50 13.67 3.58
CA TYR A 7 -4.91 13.21 2.33
C TYR A 7 -3.41 12.98 2.52
N VAL A 8 -2.92 11.85 2.03
CA VAL A 8 -1.49 11.49 2.04
C VAL A 8 -0.94 11.77 0.64
N PRO A 9 -0.19 12.88 0.45
CA PRO A 9 0.55 13.06 -0.78
C PRO A 9 1.66 12.00 -0.82
N ALA A 10 1.65 11.17 -1.84
CA ALA A 10 2.67 10.16 -2.01
C ALA A 10 3.40 10.38 -3.33
N ASP A 11 4.71 10.28 -3.27
CA ASP A 11 5.62 10.41 -4.40
C ASP A 11 6.06 9.01 -4.84
N SER A 12 5.11 8.25 -5.39
CA SER A 12 5.39 6.92 -5.92
C SER A 12 4.78 6.76 -7.32
N PHE A 13 5.21 5.73 -8.05
CA PHE A 13 4.68 5.45 -9.39
C PHE A 13 3.18 5.11 -9.40
N ALA A 14 2.60 4.73 -8.27
CA ALA A 14 1.19 4.44 -8.09
C ALA A 14 0.36 5.69 -7.78
N HIS A 15 1.02 6.78 -7.39
CA HIS A 15 0.39 8.06 -7.06
C HIS A 15 0.80 9.10 -8.09
N GLY A 16 -0.13 9.81 -8.68
CA GLY A 16 0.21 10.91 -9.57
C GLY A 16 -0.88 11.34 -10.53
N ASP A 17 -0.81 12.59 -10.94
CA ASP A 17 -1.82 13.25 -11.79
C ASP A 17 -1.92 12.70 -13.23
N GLY A 18 -0.93 11.93 -13.67
CA GLY A 18 -0.91 11.32 -15.01
C GLY A 18 -1.35 9.86 -15.08
N GLY A 19 -1.57 9.22 -13.94
CA GLY A 19 -1.81 7.77 -13.86
C GLY A 19 -3.20 7.33 -14.31
N ALA A 20 -4.18 8.19 -14.15
CA ALA A 20 -5.60 7.85 -14.26
C ALA A 20 -6.01 7.25 -15.62
N ALA A 21 -5.49 7.75 -16.72
CA ALA A 21 -5.86 7.23 -18.04
C ALA A 21 -5.09 5.97 -18.44
N ASN A 22 -3.88 5.77 -17.89
CA ASN A 22 -2.94 4.82 -18.44
C ASN A 22 -2.34 3.80 -17.45
N GLY A 23 -2.52 3.99 -16.14
CA GLY A 23 -1.87 3.15 -15.14
C GLY A 23 -2.68 2.98 -13.87
N VAL A 24 -2.07 3.28 -12.73
CA VAL A 24 -2.70 3.25 -11.40
C VAL A 24 -2.93 4.69 -10.95
N ASP A 25 -4.18 5.04 -10.63
CA ASP A 25 -4.55 6.29 -9.95
C ASP A 25 -4.97 5.91 -8.54
N LEU A 26 -4.11 6.16 -7.56
CA LEU A 26 -4.30 5.81 -6.16
C LEU A 26 -4.27 7.06 -5.30
N ARG A 27 -5.27 7.23 -4.43
CA ARG A 27 -5.38 8.35 -3.48
C ARG A 27 -5.65 7.80 -2.09
N CYS A 28 -4.71 8.03 -1.17
CA CYS A 28 -4.76 7.57 0.20
C CYS A 28 -5.16 8.69 1.17
N PHE A 29 -5.95 8.34 2.18
CA PHE A 29 -6.39 9.20 3.26
C PHE A 29 -6.14 8.51 4.59
N TYR A 30 -5.30 9.08 5.44
CA TYR A 30 -4.98 8.54 6.76
C TYR A 30 -5.97 9.02 7.81
N ARG A 31 -6.40 8.13 8.70
CA ARG A 31 -7.24 8.39 9.86
C ARG A 31 -6.43 8.20 11.15
N PRO A 32 -5.98 9.29 11.79
CA PRO A 32 -5.10 9.20 12.96
C PRO A 32 -5.76 8.47 14.16
N ALA A 33 -7.05 8.69 14.41
CA ALA A 33 -7.78 8.11 15.54
C ALA A 33 -7.79 6.58 15.51
N THR A 34 -7.91 5.98 14.33
CA THR A 34 -7.98 4.52 14.15
C THR A 34 -6.68 3.91 13.62
N ARG A 35 -5.71 4.74 13.24
CA ARG A 35 -4.46 4.34 12.55
C ARG A 35 -4.73 3.49 11.31
N THR A 36 -5.71 3.92 10.51
CA THR A 36 -6.11 3.25 9.27
C THR A 36 -5.89 4.16 8.07
N VAL A 37 -5.72 3.56 6.90
CA VAL A 37 -5.75 4.26 5.62
C VAL A 37 -6.99 3.82 4.86
N VAL A 38 -7.70 4.79 4.31
CA VAL A 38 -8.73 4.54 3.30
C VAL A 38 -8.22 5.06 1.99
N ALA A 39 -8.28 4.24 0.96
CA ALA A 39 -7.86 4.66 -0.37
C ALA A 39 -8.98 4.49 -1.39
N ALA A 40 -9.01 5.40 -2.36
CA ALA A 40 -9.74 5.25 -3.60
C ALA A 40 -8.74 5.04 -4.73
N PHE A 41 -8.99 4.08 -5.61
CA PHE A 41 -8.13 3.84 -6.76
C PHE A 41 -8.92 3.48 -8.01
N ARG A 42 -8.27 3.71 -9.15
CA ARG A 42 -8.76 3.33 -10.47
C ARG A 42 -7.60 2.81 -11.31
N LEU A 43 -7.83 1.74 -12.03
CA LEU A 43 -6.84 1.13 -12.92
C LEU A 43 -7.16 1.47 -14.37
N GLY A 44 -6.18 1.97 -15.10
CA GLY A 44 -6.29 2.34 -16.50
C GLY A 44 -5.83 1.22 -17.45
N SER A 45 -5.77 1.51 -18.74
CA SER A 45 -5.46 0.52 -19.79
C SER A 45 -4.11 -0.17 -19.63
N ARG A 46 -3.11 0.50 -19.08
CA ARG A 46 -1.77 -0.07 -18.85
C ARG A 46 -1.73 -1.08 -17.71
N ALA A 47 -2.74 -1.07 -16.85
CA ALA A 47 -2.92 -2.06 -15.78
C ALA A 47 -3.69 -3.30 -16.22
N ALA A 48 -4.06 -3.40 -17.50
CA ALA A 48 -4.83 -4.51 -18.06
C ALA A 48 -4.00 -5.81 -18.14
N ILE A 49 -4.70 -6.94 -18.11
CA ILE A 49 -4.15 -8.19 -18.63
C ILE A 49 -3.89 -7.98 -20.13
N ALA A 50 -2.69 -8.35 -20.59
CA ALA A 50 -2.25 -8.11 -21.96
C ALA A 50 -2.98 -8.95 -23.02
N HIS A 51 -4.30 -8.80 -23.08
CA HIS A 51 -5.14 -9.40 -24.12
C HIS A 51 -6.27 -8.42 -24.43
N HIS A 52 -6.34 -7.96 -25.69
CA HIS A 52 -7.30 -6.92 -26.10
C HIS A 52 -8.79 -7.30 -26.01
N MET A 53 -9.10 -8.48 -25.54
CA MET A 53 -10.48 -8.88 -25.26
C MET A 53 -10.87 -8.73 -23.79
N TYR A 54 -9.95 -8.37 -22.88
CA TYR A 54 -10.26 -8.27 -21.45
C TYR A 54 -10.22 -6.81 -20.98
N THR A 55 -11.29 -6.42 -20.33
CA THR A 55 -11.41 -5.13 -19.63
C THR A 55 -11.05 -5.26 -18.14
N THR A 56 -10.29 -6.30 -17.79
CA THR A 56 -9.91 -6.65 -16.42
C THR A 56 -8.47 -6.30 -16.10
N ALA A 57 -8.26 -5.93 -14.86
CA ALA A 57 -6.95 -5.57 -14.35
C ALA A 57 -6.03 -6.80 -14.20
N HIS A 58 -4.74 -6.61 -14.46
CA HIS A 58 -3.69 -7.58 -14.17
C HIS A 58 -3.51 -7.72 -12.65
N GLY A 59 -3.28 -8.95 -12.16
CA GLY A 59 -3.09 -9.24 -10.74
C GLY A 59 -1.99 -8.39 -10.10
N GLY A 60 -0.85 -8.24 -10.75
CA GLY A 60 0.25 -7.40 -10.26
C GLY A 60 -0.13 -5.93 -10.08
N SER A 61 -1.03 -5.38 -10.90
CA SER A 61 -1.54 -4.00 -10.69
C SER A 61 -2.41 -3.90 -9.45
N ILE A 62 -3.17 -4.95 -9.13
CA ILE A 62 -3.98 -5.03 -7.91
C ILE A 62 -3.07 -5.18 -6.69
N GLU A 63 -2.06 -6.04 -6.78
CA GLU A 63 -1.05 -6.22 -5.73
C GLU A 63 -0.29 -4.94 -5.43
N THR A 64 0.07 -4.15 -6.45
CA THR A 64 0.67 -2.83 -6.28
C THR A 64 -0.18 -1.91 -5.42
N VAL A 65 -1.49 -1.84 -5.68
CA VAL A 65 -2.41 -1.01 -4.88
C VAL A 65 -2.48 -1.50 -3.44
N LEU A 66 -2.52 -2.81 -3.22
CA LEU A 66 -2.53 -3.39 -1.87
C LEU A 66 -1.21 -3.10 -1.14
N ASP A 67 -0.06 -3.25 -1.81
CA ASP A 67 1.27 -2.98 -1.25
C ASP A 67 1.42 -1.53 -0.83
N GLU A 68 1.17 -0.60 -1.74
CA GLU A 68 1.23 0.84 -1.44
C GLU A 68 0.30 1.22 -0.29
N THR A 69 -0.95 0.74 -0.30
CA THR A 69 -1.92 1.11 0.73
C THR A 69 -1.53 0.56 2.11
N THR A 70 -0.99 -0.67 2.19
CA THR A 70 -0.49 -1.25 3.44
C THR A 70 0.76 -0.54 3.94
N ALA A 71 1.66 -0.13 3.04
CA ALA A 71 2.84 0.65 3.40
C ALA A 71 2.47 2.04 3.95
N GLU A 72 1.49 2.72 3.35
CA GLU A 72 1.02 4.05 3.80
C GLU A 72 0.49 4.03 5.24
N VAL A 73 -0.14 2.95 5.68
CA VAL A 73 -0.54 2.80 7.10
C VAL A 73 0.66 2.95 8.03
N VAL A 74 1.76 2.25 7.74
CA VAL A 74 2.95 2.26 8.59
C VAL A 74 3.71 3.59 8.47
N LYS A 75 3.79 4.13 7.25
CA LYS A 75 4.43 5.44 7.00
C LYS A 75 3.76 6.55 7.80
N CYS A 76 2.44 6.58 7.81
CA CYS A 76 1.67 7.60 8.55
C CYS A 76 1.63 7.35 10.06
N ALA A 77 1.52 6.10 10.50
CA ALA A 77 1.31 5.77 11.91
C ALA A 77 2.59 5.70 12.74
N LEU A 78 3.74 5.33 12.15
CA LEU A 78 4.94 4.94 12.88
C LEU A 78 6.25 5.54 12.35
N THR A 79 6.56 5.31 11.07
CA THR A 79 7.85 5.70 10.47
C THR A 79 7.77 5.78 8.96
N PRO A 80 8.29 6.86 8.34
CA PRO A 80 8.24 7.01 6.88
C PRO A 80 9.16 6.05 6.13
N ALA A 81 10.16 5.48 6.82
CA ALA A 81 11.17 4.62 6.21
C ALA A 81 10.82 3.14 6.39
N VAL A 82 10.03 2.61 5.46
CA VAL A 82 9.60 1.21 5.46
C VAL A 82 9.87 0.56 4.10
N ALA A 83 10.00 -0.76 4.13
CA ALA A 83 10.05 -1.60 2.93
C ALA A 83 9.22 -2.87 3.16
N THR A 84 8.41 -3.24 2.20
CA THR A 84 7.67 -4.50 2.20
C THR A 84 8.65 -5.65 2.03
N THR A 85 8.64 -6.58 2.96
CA THR A 85 9.49 -7.78 2.93
C THR A 85 8.71 -9.03 2.56
N GLU A 86 7.41 -9.01 2.80
CA GLU A 86 6.52 -10.10 2.46
C GLU A 86 5.13 -9.53 2.13
N MET A 87 4.51 -10.03 1.06
CA MET A 87 3.18 -9.67 0.65
C MET A 87 2.40 -10.91 0.25
N LYS A 88 1.21 -11.06 0.81
CA LYS A 88 0.25 -12.08 0.41
C LYS A 88 -1.01 -11.41 -0.10
N ALA A 89 -1.31 -11.58 -1.38
CA ALA A 89 -2.53 -11.10 -1.98
C ALA A 89 -3.49 -12.26 -2.31
N THR A 90 -4.76 -12.07 -1.99
CA THR A 90 -5.83 -13.00 -2.35
C THR A 90 -6.82 -12.25 -3.24
N LEU A 91 -6.80 -12.54 -4.53
CA LEU A 91 -7.71 -11.97 -5.51
C LEU A 91 -8.97 -12.82 -5.57
N LYS A 92 -10.12 -12.24 -5.23
CA LYS A 92 -11.41 -12.95 -5.11
C LYS A 92 -12.31 -12.75 -6.32
N LYS A 93 -12.17 -11.61 -7.00
CA LYS A 93 -12.96 -11.25 -8.18
C LYS A 93 -12.10 -10.48 -9.18
N PRO A 94 -12.37 -10.58 -10.48
CA PRO A 94 -11.78 -9.70 -11.47
C PRO A 94 -12.15 -8.23 -11.16
N LEU A 95 -11.19 -7.32 -11.33
CA LEU A 95 -11.44 -5.88 -11.25
C LEU A 95 -11.57 -5.31 -12.66
N GLU A 96 -12.60 -4.50 -12.86
CA GLU A 96 -12.83 -3.80 -14.12
C GLU A 96 -11.92 -2.58 -14.21
N LEU A 97 -11.37 -2.35 -15.40
CA LEU A 97 -10.63 -1.12 -15.69
C LEU A 97 -11.55 0.09 -15.66
N PHE A 98 -10.98 1.25 -15.37
CA PHE A 98 -11.66 2.55 -15.32
C PHE A 98 -12.79 2.66 -14.28
N LYS A 99 -12.97 1.65 -13.45
CA LYS A 99 -13.90 1.67 -12.32
C LYS A 99 -13.15 2.04 -11.05
N THR A 100 -13.80 2.87 -10.21
CA THR A 100 -13.23 3.24 -8.91
C THR A 100 -13.54 2.18 -7.87
N TYR A 101 -12.53 1.74 -7.15
CA TYR A 101 -12.62 0.82 -6.02
C TYR A 101 -12.11 1.50 -4.75
N ARG A 102 -12.46 0.90 -3.61
CA ARG A 102 -12.01 1.35 -2.29
C ARG A 102 -11.10 0.30 -1.68
N VAL A 103 -10.09 0.78 -0.93
CA VAL A 103 -9.25 -0.05 -0.05
C VAL A 103 -9.32 0.51 1.36
N ASP A 104 -9.54 -0.35 2.33
CA ASP A 104 -9.39 -0.06 3.75
C ASP A 104 -8.20 -0.87 4.26
N ALA A 105 -7.20 -0.18 4.79
CA ALA A 105 -5.98 -0.78 5.32
C ALA A 105 -5.76 -0.40 6.79
N GLU A 106 -5.27 -1.36 7.58
CA GLU A 106 -5.06 -1.23 9.01
C GLU A 106 -3.72 -1.80 9.47
N LEU A 107 -3.22 -1.26 10.59
CA LEU A 107 -2.06 -1.79 11.30
C LEU A 107 -2.54 -2.88 12.27
N VAL A 108 -2.19 -4.13 11.98
CA VAL A 108 -2.55 -5.29 12.82
C VAL A 108 -1.64 -5.39 14.04
N SER A 109 -0.32 -5.25 13.82
CA SER A 109 0.67 -5.29 14.90
C SER A 109 1.96 -4.62 14.48
N SER A 110 2.77 -4.21 15.46
CA SER A 110 4.08 -3.61 15.22
C SER A 110 5.06 -3.96 16.33
N THR A 111 6.31 -4.12 15.95
CA THR A 111 7.49 -4.18 16.82
C THR A 111 8.43 -3.02 16.48
N ASP A 112 9.59 -2.97 17.11
CA ASP A 112 10.60 -1.93 16.81
C ASP A 112 11.13 -2.00 15.38
N VAL A 113 11.12 -3.16 14.73
CA VAL A 113 11.78 -3.38 13.44
C VAL A 113 10.85 -3.80 12.32
N LYS A 114 9.62 -4.19 12.62
CA LYS A 114 8.63 -4.64 11.62
C LYS A 114 7.20 -4.35 12.02
N SER A 115 6.35 -4.21 11.03
CA SER A 115 4.89 -4.10 11.16
C SER A 115 4.18 -5.16 10.33
N ILE A 116 3.00 -5.57 10.79
CA ILE A 116 2.07 -6.42 10.04
C ILE A 116 0.83 -5.57 9.75
N THR A 117 0.44 -5.53 8.50
CA THR A 117 -0.71 -4.77 8.02
C THR A 117 -1.65 -5.65 7.23
N LYS A 118 -2.90 -5.22 7.12
CA LYS A 118 -3.93 -5.87 6.32
C LYS A 118 -4.69 -4.82 5.53
N ALA A 119 -5.04 -5.15 4.29
CA ALA A 119 -5.87 -4.31 3.44
C ALA A 119 -7.03 -5.14 2.87
N THR A 120 -8.20 -4.51 2.78
CA THR A 120 -9.39 -5.09 2.17
C THR A 120 -9.89 -4.18 1.06
N MET A 121 -9.97 -4.70 -0.14
CA MET A 121 -10.43 -4.00 -1.33
C MET A 121 -11.88 -4.35 -1.62
N THR A 122 -12.69 -3.34 -1.89
CA THR A 122 -14.14 -3.50 -2.14
C THR A 122 -14.59 -2.67 -3.34
N ASP A 123 -15.66 -3.12 -3.95
CA ASP A 123 -16.44 -2.34 -4.90
C ASP A 123 -17.42 -1.46 -4.11
N PRO A 124 -17.43 -0.12 -4.29
CA PRO A 124 -18.35 0.75 -3.59
C PRO A 124 -19.84 0.41 -3.80
N SER A 125 -20.19 -0.22 -4.93
CA SER A 125 -21.56 -0.71 -5.18
C SER A 125 -21.92 -1.95 -4.36
N ASN A 126 -20.91 -2.66 -3.80
CA ASN A 126 -21.08 -3.83 -2.96
C ASN A 126 -20.03 -3.86 -1.83
N PRO A 127 -20.07 -2.92 -0.88
CA PRO A 127 -18.99 -2.67 0.09
C PRO A 127 -18.77 -3.81 1.10
N ASN A 128 -19.71 -4.71 1.24
CA ASN A 128 -19.64 -5.84 2.18
C ASN A 128 -18.94 -7.07 1.59
N VAL A 129 -18.59 -7.05 0.30
CA VAL A 129 -17.97 -8.19 -0.39
C VAL A 129 -16.57 -7.82 -0.85
N PRO A 130 -15.52 -8.38 -0.24
CA PRO A 130 -14.16 -8.17 -0.69
C PRO A 130 -13.92 -8.65 -2.11
N VAL A 131 -13.28 -7.82 -2.94
CA VAL A 131 -12.79 -8.20 -4.27
C VAL A 131 -11.33 -8.65 -4.23
N ALA A 132 -10.56 -8.13 -3.27
CA ALA A 132 -9.20 -8.59 -2.97
C ALA A 132 -8.87 -8.33 -1.50
N ILE A 133 -7.90 -9.09 -0.96
CA ILE A 133 -7.38 -8.92 0.40
C ILE A 133 -5.86 -8.99 0.31
N GLY A 134 -5.16 -8.08 1.00
CA GLY A 134 -3.71 -8.05 1.15
C GLY A 134 -3.30 -8.20 2.61
N GLU A 135 -2.24 -8.93 2.87
CA GLU A 135 -1.54 -8.99 4.15
C GLU A 135 -0.06 -8.73 3.88
N ALA A 136 0.56 -7.80 4.60
CA ALA A 136 1.95 -7.44 4.37
C ALA A 136 2.77 -7.40 5.67
N ILE A 137 4.04 -7.77 5.54
CA ILE A 137 5.07 -7.54 6.56
C ILE A 137 6.01 -6.46 6.04
N LEU A 138 6.13 -5.38 6.79
CA LEU A 138 6.97 -4.23 6.46
C LEU A 138 8.11 -4.09 7.45
N ALA A 139 9.34 -3.99 6.96
CA ALA A 139 10.53 -3.71 7.76
C ALA A 139 10.71 -2.19 7.95
N HIS A 140 11.09 -1.77 9.17
CA HIS A 140 11.42 -0.39 9.48
C HIS A 140 12.88 -0.12 9.11
N THR A 141 13.14 0.31 7.87
CA THR A 141 14.48 0.34 7.27
C THR A 141 15.45 1.29 7.98
N ALA A 142 15.00 2.44 8.46
CA ALA A 142 15.83 3.36 9.23
C ALA A 142 16.32 2.76 10.55
N ARG A 143 15.46 2.01 11.26
CA ARG A 143 15.84 1.33 12.52
C ARG A 143 16.81 0.19 12.26
N ILE A 144 16.58 -0.59 11.22
CA ILE A 144 17.47 -1.67 10.80
C ILE A 144 18.84 -1.10 10.42
N ALA A 145 18.89 -0.04 9.61
CA ALA A 145 20.13 0.63 9.25
C ALA A 145 20.90 1.16 10.48
N ALA A 146 20.19 1.72 11.47
CA ALA A 146 20.81 2.17 12.72
C ALA A 146 21.41 1.01 13.55
N MET A 147 20.78 -0.16 13.54
CA MET A 147 21.32 -1.36 14.22
C MET A 147 22.60 -1.88 13.54
N PHE A 148 22.67 -1.83 12.21
CA PHE A 148 23.86 -2.26 11.46
C PHE A 148 24.92 -1.16 11.36
N GLY A 149 24.57 0.10 11.33
CA GLY A 149 25.51 1.24 11.29
C GLY A 149 26.39 1.36 12.54
N ARG A 150 25.89 0.96 13.70
CA ARG A 150 26.68 0.88 14.94
C ARG A 150 27.80 -0.18 14.90
N LYS A 151 27.73 -1.17 14.01
CA LYS A 151 28.79 -2.19 13.85
C LYS A 151 29.93 -1.76 12.92
N ARG A 152 29.75 -0.73 12.07
CA ARG A 152 30.78 -0.27 11.12
C ARG A 152 31.79 0.68 11.71
N THR A 153 31.53 1.37 12.82
CA THR A 153 32.43 2.34 13.44
C THR A 153 33.51 1.71 14.31
N SER A 154 33.49 0.39 14.52
CA SER A 154 34.50 -0.30 15.34
C SER A 154 35.65 -0.96 14.55
N PHE A 155 35.69 -0.82 13.22
CA PHE A 155 36.70 -1.47 12.38
C PHE A 155 37.71 -0.53 11.71
N ASN A 156 37.64 0.80 11.94
CA ASN A 156 38.55 1.77 11.29
C ASN A 156 39.44 2.54 12.26
N THR A 157 39.93 1.89 13.33
CA THR A 157 41.02 2.47 14.14
C THR A 157 42.06 1.39 14.43
N ALA A 158 42.76 0.96 13.39
CA ALA A 158 44.03 0.26 13.49
C ALA A 158 44.75 0.35 12.13
N VAL A 159 45.40 1.48 11.88
CA VAL A 159 46.67 1.63 11.11
C VAL A 159 47.47 2.74 11.75
#